data_29e01f6522a124e2749a838dd17af660
#
_entry.id   29e01f6522a124e2749a838dd17af660
#
_cell.length_a   1.000
_cell.length_b   1.000
_cell.length_c   1.000
_cell.angle_alpha   90.00
_cell.angle_beta   90.00
_cell.angle_gamma   90.00
#
_symmetry.space_group_name_H-M   'P 1'
#
loop_
_entity.id
_entity.type
_entity.pdbx_description
1 polymer ?
#
loop_
_entity_poly.entity_id
_entity_poly.type
_entity_poly.pdbx_seq_one_letter_code
_entity_poly.pdbx_strand_id
1 'polypeptide(L)'
;MIKYLLIAACILEPILMKAQTWNVQTASTAFQASMFGANVDGTFKGFKGTVVFDPLHPETASISGSVDAATLSTSNRLRDRHLKEKDQFFEVAKYPRIAMKSTKIEKAATGYSGTFDLTLKTVTKSVVIPFRFTKTGANAVMKAAVEINRKDWKFGGNTLGMSDKVKLDFELNLSAPVSENK
;
A
#
# COMPACT_ATOMS: atom_id res chain seq x y z
N MET A 1 42.29 13.54 -55.05
CA MET A 1 42.19 13.89 -53.64
C MET A 1 40.78 13.52 -53.19
N ILE A 2 40.63 12.37 -52.53
CA ILE A 2 39.31 11.86 -52.07
C ILE A 2 39.17 12.29 -50.58
N LYS A 3 38.19 13.14 -50.30
CA LYS A 3 37.86 13.54 -48.91
C LYS A 3 36.97 12.49 -48.29
N TYR A 4 37.45 11.75 -47.30
CA TYR A 4 36.64 10.87 -46.46
C TYR A 4 35.84 11.71 -45.47
N LEU A 5 34.52 11.69 -45.63
CA LEU A 5 33.59 12.27 -44.68
C LEU A 5 33.31 11.24 -43.56
N LEU A 6 33.94 11.43 -42.41
CA LEU A 6 33.66 10.63 -41.21
C LEU A 6 32.31 11.05 -40.63
N ILE A 7 31.28 10.23 -40.85
CA ILE A 7 29.98 10.37 -40.16
C ILE A 7 30.15 9.74 -38.79
N ALA A 8 30.24 10.56 -37.74
CA ALA A 8 30.18 10.10 -36.38
C ALA A 8 28.72 9.71 -36.06
N ALA A 9 28.42 8.43 -36.06
CA ALA A 9 27.15 7.90 -35.59
C ALA A 9 27.10 8.07 -34.07
N CYS A 10 26.33 9.06 -33.58
CA CYS A 10 26.04 9.22 -32.18
C CYS A 10 25.07 8.10 -31.76
N ILE A 11 25.61 7.03 -31.15
CA ILE A 11 24.79 5.95 -30.58
C ILE A 11 24.14 6.53 -29.35
N LEU A 12 22.85 6.89 -29.45
CA LEU A 12 21.99 7.28 -28.33
C LEU A 12 21.61 5.99 -27.58
N GLU A 13 22.41 5.64 -26.59
CA GLU A 13 22.04 4.53 -25.71
C GLU A 13 20.77 4.91 -24.93
N PRO A 14 19.70 4.08 -24.92
CA PRO A 14 18.53 4.33 -24.11
C PRO A 14 18.94 4.25 -22.63
N ILE A 15 18.90 5.37 -21.92
CA ILE A 15 19.05 5.40 -20.46
C ILE A 15 17.83 4.67 -19.92
N LEU A 16 17.98 3.40 -19.53
CA LEU A 16 16.98 2.68 -18.79
C LEU A 16 16.82 3.39 -17.43
N MET A 17 15.83 4.28 -17.33
CA MET A 17 15.46 4.92 -16.07
C MET A 17 14.82 3.84 -15.17
N LYS A 18 15.61 3.33 -14.25
CA LYS A 18 15.18 2.31 -13.31
C LYS A 18 14.42 3.01 -12.17
N ALA A 19 13.14 2.71 -12.02
CA ALA A 19 12.37 3.20 -10.89
C ALA A 19 13.06 2.84 -9.57
N GLN A 20 13.15 3.82 -8.66
CA GLN A 20 13.89 3.68 -7.41
C GLN A 20 13.17 2.72 -6.46
N THR A 21 13.87 1.70 -5.96
CA THR A 21 13.39 0.87 -4.85
C THR A 21 13.65 1.57 -3.52
N TRP A 22 12.63 1.74 -2.71
CA TRP A 22 12.71 2.36 -1.40
C TRP A 22 12.74 1.32 -0.29
N ASN A 23 13.59 1.52 0.71
CA ASN A 23 13.61 0.72 1.92
C ASN A 23 12.55 1.22 2.90
N VAL A 24 11.62 0.37 3.32
CA VAL A 24 10.61 0.72 4.32
C VAL A 24 11.24 0.68 5.70
N GLN A 25 11.34 1.84 6.35
CA GLN A 25 11.90 1.98 7.71
C GLN A 25 10.82 1.72 8.76
N THR A 26 9.67 2.35 8.59
CA THR A 26 8.50 2.13 9.44
C THR A 26 7.23 2.13 8.60
N ALA A 27 6.23 1.39 9.08
CA ALA A 27 4.90 1.36 8.48
C ALA A 27 3.83 1.47 9.57
N SER A 28 2.90 2.39 9.40
CA SER A 28 1.66 2.47 10.16
C SER A 28 0.51 2.03 9.27
N THR A 29 -0.29 1.10 9.76
CA THR A 29 -1.50 0.64 9.10
C THR A 29 -2.64 0.68 10.11
N ALA A 30 -3.57 1.58 9.88
CA ALA A 30 -4.70 1.79 10.77
C ALA A 30 -6.03 1.66 10.01
N PHE A 31 -7.08 1.38 10.74
CA PHE A 31 -8.45 1.44 10.23
C PHE A 31 -9.38 2.07 11.25
N GLN A 32 -10.47 2.65 10.76
CA GLN A 32 -11.59 3.11 11.59
C GLN A 32 -12.89 2.52 11.05
N ALA A 33 -13.59 1.80 11.88
CA ALA A 33 -14.95 1.32 11.66
C ALA A 33 -15.93 2.03 12.59
N SER A 34 -17.25 1.88 12.36
CA SER A 34 -18.25 2.36 13.29
C SER A 34 -19.14 1.20 13.76
N MET A 35 -19.45 1.20 15.06
CA MET A 35 -20.35 0.25 15.70
C MET A 35 -21.39 1.02 16.54
N PHE A 36 -22.68 0.92 16.17
CA PHE A 36 -23.77 1.68 16.79
C PHE A 36 -23.49 3.20 16.84
N GLY A 37 -22.85 3.74 15.77
CA GLY A 37 -22.49 5.16 15.68
C GLY A 37 -21.20 5.55 16.40
N ALA A 38 -20.61 4.68 17.23
CA ALA A 38 -19.34 4.93 17.89
C ALA A 38 -18.17 4.48 17.00
N ASN A 39 -17.11 5.28 16.93
CA ASN A 39 -15.90 4.92 16.21
C ASN A 39 -15.11 3.83 16.93
N VAL A 40 -14.60 2.90 16.15
CA VAL A 40 -13.71 1.82 16.57
C VAL A 40 -12.45 1.93 15.74
N ASP A 41 -11.39 2.41 16.36
CA ASP A 41 -10.07 2.48 15.76
C ASP A 41 -9.32 1.17 15.98
N GLY A 42 -8.54 0.79 14.98
CA GLY A 42 -7.69 -0.39 15.08
C GLY A 42 -6.43 -0.26 14.24
N THR A 43 -5.43 -1.07 14.58
CA THR A 43 -4.13 -1.08 13.91
C THR A 43 -3.69 -2.50 13.62
N PHE A 44 -2.83 -2.62 12.60
CA PHE A 44 -2.07 -3.83 12.31
C PHE A 44 -0.56 -3.54 12.38
N LYS A 45 0.22 -4.57 12.67
CA LYS A 45 1.69 -4.56 12.67
C LYS A 45 2.23 -5.62 11.71
N GLY A 46 3.56 -5.79 11.71
CA GLY A 46 4.22 -6.83 10.93
C GLY A 46 4.13 -6.56 9.42
N PHE A 47 4.20 -5.29 9.03
CA PHE A 47 4.26 -4.90 7.62
C PHE A 47 5.45 -5.57 6.94
N LYS A 48 5.20 -6.12 5.76
CA LYS A 48 6.21 -6.61 4.81
C LYS A 48 5.81 -6.14 3.42
N GLY A 49 6.73 -5.52 2.69
CA GLY A 49 6.39 -5.00 1.38
C GLY A 49 7.57 -4.42 0.62
N THR A 50 7.32 -4.07 -0.61
CA THR A 50 8.26 -3.44 -1.54
C THR A 50 7.64 -2.18 -2.10
N VAL A 51 8.41 -1.10 -2.14
CA VAL A 51 8.02 0.17 -2.74
C VAL A 51 9.03 0.52 -3.81
N VAL A 52 8.63 0.37 -5.07
CA VAL A 52 9.37 0.84 -6.25
C VAL A 52 8.61 2.05 -6.75
N PHE A 53 9.19 3.24 -6.65
CA PHE A 53 8.48 4.46 -6.99
C PHE A 53 9.42 5.58 -7.44
N ASP A 54 9.11 6.16 -8.60
CA ASP A 54 9.71 7.39 -9.08
C ASP A 54 8.62 8.44 -9.27
N PRO A 55 8.70 9.60 -8.57
CA PRO A 55 7.75 10.70 -8.73
C PRO A 55 7.62 11.25 -10.15
N LEU A 56 8.65 11.11 -10.98
CA LEU A 56 8.68 11.57 -12.37
C LEU A 56 8.06 10.55 -13.32
N HIS A 57 8.11 9.27 -12.96
CA HIS A 57 7.63 8.14 -13.77
C HIS A 57 6.72 7.22 -12.96
N PRO A 58 5.57 7.71 -12.45
CA PRO A 58 4.67 6.94 -11.60
C PRO A 58 4.09 5.70 -12.29
N GLU A 59 4.02 5.69 -13.62
CA GLU A 59 3.55 4.55 -14.43
C GLU A 59 4.46 3.32 -14.34
N THR A 60 5.74 3.50 -13.97
CA THR A 60 6.70 2.41 -13.76
C THR A 60 6.70 1.86 -12.34
N ALA A 61 5.89 2.44 -11.47
CA ALA A 61 5.85 2.12 -10.06
C ALA A 61 5.26 0.73 -9.78
N SER A 62 5.78 0.09 -8.74
CA SER A 62 5.23 -1.15 -8.19
C SER A 62 5.28 -1.09 -6.67
N ILE A 63 4.10 -1.12 -6.06
CA ILE A 63 3.94 -1.07 -4.60
C ILE A 63 3.20 -2.32 -4.17
N SER A 64 3.79 -3.07 -3.26
CA SER A 64 3.13 -4.22 -2.64
C SER A 64 3.38 -4.23 -1.14
N GLY A 65 2.42 -4.70 -0.39
CA GLY A 65 2.54 -4.80 1.05
C GLY A 65 1.57 -5.80 1.64
N SER A 66 1.90 -6.29 2.82
CA SER A 66 1.02 -7.10 3.62
C SER A 66 1.26 -6.86 5.09
N VAL A 67 0.24 -7.08 5.91
CA VAL A 67 0.31 -7.01 7.38
C VAL A 67 -0.05 -8.34 8.00
N ASP A 68 0.39 -8.56 9.23
CA ASP A 68 0.02 -9.74 9.99
C ASP A 68 -1.35 -9.50 10.65
N ALA A 69 -2.36 -10.25 10.23
CA ALA A 69 -3.73 -10.13 10.74
C ALA A 69 -3.84 -10.49 12.24
N ALA A 70 -2.96 -11.34 12.76
CA ALA A 70 -2.94 -11.71 14.16
C ALA A 70 -2.50 -10.56 15.09
N THR A 71 -1.83 -9.53 14.53
CA THR A 71 -1.39 -8.35 15.28
C THR A 71 -2.49 -7.30 15.48
N LEU A 72 -3.69 -7.54 14.93
CA LEU A 72 -4.85 -6.68 15.11
C LEU A 72 -5.00 -6.23 16.57
N SER A 73 -5.16 -4.94 16.77
CA SER A 73 -5.50 -4.36 18.06
C SER A 73 -6.51 -3.21 17.89
N THR A 74 -7.58 -3.26 18.64
CA THR A 74 -8.59 -2.19 18.77
C THR A 74 -8.62 -1.64 20.19
N SER A 75 -7.58 -1.92 21.00
CA SER A 75 -7.51 -1.58 22.43
C SER A 75 -8.62 -2.20 23.28
N ASN A 76 -9.29 -3.25 22.79
CA ASN A 76 -10.30 -4.02 23.50
C ASN A 76 -10.09 -5.52 23.27
N ARG A 77 -9.60 -6.22 24.30
CA ARG A 77 -9.19 -7.63 24.22
C ARG A 77 -10.31 -8.58 23.78
N LEU A 78 -11.55 -8.34 24.21
CA LEU A 78 -12.68 -9.20 23.83
C LEU A 78 -13.03 -9.00 22.35
N ARG A 79 -13.10 -7.76 21.90
CA ARG A 79 -13.34 -7.43 20.49
C ARG A 79 -12.22 -7.97 19.60
N ASP A 80 -10.97 -7.75 19.98
CA ASP A 80 -9.82 -8.24 19.25
C ASP A 80 -9.86 -9.75 19.07
N ARG A 81 -10.20 -10.51 20.13
CA ARG A 81 -10.39 -11.94 20.05
C ARG A 81 -11.50 -12.33 19.07
N HIS A 82 -12.68 -11.70 19.17
CA HIS A 82 -13.78 -11.97 18.24
C HIS A 82 -13.39 -11.68 16.79
N LEU A 83 -12.72 -10.56 16.53
CA LEU A 83 -12.27 -10.19 15.20
C LEU A 83 -11.22 -11.17 14.65
N LYS A 84 -10.34 -11.69 15.49
CA LYS A 84 -9.30 -12.64 15.09
C LYS A 84 -9.83 -14.05 14.84
N GLU A 85 -10.74 -14.53 15.67
CA GLU A 85 -11.12 -15.94 15.72
C GLU A 85 -12.35 -16.29 14.85
N LYS A 86 -13.35 -15.37 14.77
CA LYS A 86 -14.62 -15.67 14.09
C LYS A 86 -14.44 -15.72 12.56
N ASP A 87 -15.08 -16.71 11.93
CA ASP A 87 -15.05 -16.98 10.49
C ASP A 87 -15.61 -15.83 9.64
N GLN A 88 -16.60 -15.11 10.16
CA GLN A 88 -17.15 -13.91 9.50
C GLN A 88 -16.19 -12.71 9.52
N PHE A 89 -15.15 -12.74 10.37
CA PHE A 89 -14.12 -11.70 10.49
C PHE A 89 -12.79 -12.18 9.90
N PHE A 90 -11.65 -11.92 10.55
CA PHE A 90 -10.32 -12.21 9.97
C PHE A 90 -9.98 -13.69 9.93
N GLU A 91 -10.44 -14.51 10.92
CA GLU A 91 -10.11 -15.93 10.99
C GLU A 91 -8.59 -16.16 10.83
N VAL A 92 -7.81 -15.47 11.69
CA VAL A 92 -6.36 -15.28 11.47
C VAL A 92 -5.55 -16.59 11.46
N ALA A 93 -6.07 -17.64 12.11
CA ALA A 93 -5.43 -18.94 12.07
C ALA A 93 -5.38 -19.53 10.64
N LYS A 94 -6.38 -19.20 9.81
CA LYS A 94 -6.49 -19.67 8.42
C LYS A 94 -5.98 -18.63 7.43
N TYR A 95 -6.16 -17.34 7.73
CA TYR A 95 -5.79 -16.24 6.86
C TYR A 95 -4.89 -15.25 7.62
N PRO A 96 -3.61 -15.60 7.81
CA PRO A 96 -2.71 -14.82 8.66
C PRO A 96 -2.29 -13.49 8.07
N ARG A 97 -2.55 -13.23 6.78
CA ARG A 97 -2.10 -12.02 6.09
C ARG A 97 -3.25 -11.29 5.40
N ILE A 98 -3.19 -9.95 5.47
CA ILE A 98 -3.94 -9.04 4.60
C ILE A 98 -2.91 -8.46 3.64
N ALA A 99 -3.18 -8.51 2.33
CA ALA A 99 -2.20 -8.14 1.32
C ALA A 99 -2.77 -7.14 0.31
N MET A 100 -1.89 -6.31 -0.23
CA MET A 100 -2.22 -5.31 -1.24
C MET A 100 -1.10 -5.23 -2.27
N LYS A 101 -1.46 -5.09 -3.55
CA LYS A 101 -0.51 -4.92 -4.65
C LYS A 101 -1.05 -3.93 -5.68
N SER A 102 -0.23 -2.97 -6.10
CA SER A 102 -0.61 -2.04 -7.16
C SER A 102 -0.70 -2.74 -8.52
N THR A 103 -1.71 -2.38 -9.29
CA THR A 103 -1.88 -2.77 -10.70
C THR A 103 -1.66 -1.60 -11.64
N LYS A 104 -1.89 -0.36 -11.15
CA LYS A 104 -1.64 0.88 -11.88
C LYS A 104 -1.33 2.00 -10.90
N ILE A 105 -0.42 2.88 -11.25
CA ILE A 105 -0.17 4.12 -10.52
C ILE A 105 -0.03 5.25 -11.53
N GLU A 106 -0.67 6.37 -11.25
CA GLU A 106 -0.67 7.54 -12.11
C GLU A 106 -0.63 8.84 -11.30
N LYS A 107 -0.21 9.91 -11.94
CA LYS A 107 -0.23 11.24 -11.35
C LYS A 107 -1.67 11.74 -11.26
N ALA A 108 -2.03 12.36 -10.14
CA ALA A 108 -3.34 12.97 -9.92
C ALA A 108 -3.19 14.49 -9.74
N ALA A 109 -4.30 15.22 -9.67
CA ALA A 109 -4.30 16.67 -9.45
C ALA A 109 -3.56 17.06 -8.15
N THR A 110 -3.69 16.25 -7.11
CA THR A 110 -2.97 16.41 -5.83
C THR A 110 -2.31 15.10 -5.45
N GLY A 111 -1.01 14.94 -5.79
CA GLY A 111 -0.27 13.70 -5.50
C GLY A 111 -0.46 12.63 -6.56
N TYR A 112 -0.83 11.43 -6.17
CA TYR A 112 -0.91 10.24 -7.02
C TYR A 112 -2.20 9.46 -6.75
N SER A 113 -2.62 8.68 -7.73
CA SER A 113 -3.70 7.71 -7.62
C SER A 113 -3.17 6.33 -7.98
N GLY A 114 -3.35 5.37 -7.09
CA GLY A 114 -2.99 3.98 -7.33
C GLY A 114 -4.22 3.09 -7.35
N THR A 115 -4.30 2.19 -8.33
CA THR A 115 -5.23 1.07 -8.32
C THR A 115 -4.53 -0.12 -7.69
N PHE A 116 -5.12 -0.68 -6.65
CA PHE A 116 -4.54 -1.78 -5.87
C PHE A 116 -5.51 -2.94 -5.76
N ASP A 117 -5.00 -4.14 -5.93
CA ASP A 117 -5.71 -5.36 -5.56
C ASP A 117 -5.52 -5.59 -4.06
N LEU A 118 -6.57 -5.37 -3.28
CA LEU A 118 -6.62 -5.62 -1.84
C LEU A 118 -7.23 -6.99 -1.57
N THR A 119 -6.46 -7.86 -0.94
CA THR A 119 -6.86 -9.22 -0.58
C THR A 119 -7.11 -9.33 0.91
N LEU A 120 -8.33 -9.67 1.27
CA LEU A 120 -8.76 -9.99 2.63
C LEU A 120 -9.36 -11.40 2.64
N LYS A 121 -8.74 -12.30 3.39
CA LYS A 121 -9.05 -13.74 3.36
C LYS A 121 -8.91 -14.31 1.95
N THR A 122 -10.02 -14.77 1.36
CA THR A 122 -10.06 -15.35 0.00
C THR A 122 -10.57 -14.39 -1.06
N VAL A 123 -10.93 -13.16 -0.68
CA VAL A 123 -11.54 -12.20 -1.59
C VAL A 123 -10.54 -11.11 -1.94
N THR A 124 -10.31 -10.92 -3.23
CA THR A 124 -9.52 -9.80 -3.78
C THR A 124 -10.44 -8.84 -4.50
N LYS A 125 -10.29 -7.56 -4.22
CA LYS A 125 -11.00 -6.46 -4.89
C LYS A 125 -10.04 -5.37 -5.26
N SER A 126 -10.31 -4.76 -6.41
CA SER A 126 -9.57 -3.59 -6.85
C SER A 126 -10.10 -2.34 -6.15
N VAL A 127 -9.18 -1.54 -5.59
CA VAL A 127 -9.47 -0.31 -4.86
C VAL A 127 -8.60 0.80 -5.41
N VAL A 128 -9.20 1.96 -5.68
CA VAL A 128 -8.47 3.17 -6.06
C VAL A 128 -8.11 3.93 -4.79
N ILE A 129 -6.82 4.12 -4.55
CA ILE A 129 -6.28 4.74 -3.35
C ILE A 129 -5.48 5.98 -3.72
N PRO A 130 -5.94 7.19 -3.37
CA PRO A 130 -5.14 8.39 -3.49
C PRO A 130 -4.01 8.38 -2.46
N PHE A 131 -2.82 8.82 -2.87
CA PHE A 131 -1.70 8.93 -1.95
C PHE A 131 -0.82 10.12 -2.25
N ARG A 132 -0.05 10.53 -1.24
CA ARG A 132 1.00 11.55 -1.34
C ARG A 132 2.34 10.92 -1.09
N PHE A 133 3.33 11.37 -1.85
CA PHE A 133 4.72 10.99 -1.67
C PHE A 133 5.54 12.26 -1.52
N THR A 134 6.16 12.42 -0.35
CA THR A 134 6.98 13.59 -0.02
C THR A 134 8.41 13.14 0.21
N LYS A 135 9.33 13.57 -0.66
CA LYS A 135 10.77 13.26 -0.56
C LYS A 135 11.51 14.42 0.12
N THR A 136 12.40 14.07 1.05
CA THR A 136 13.30 15.02 1.73
C THR A 136 14.68 14.40 1.79
N GLY A 137 15.60 14.84 0.91
CA GLY A 137 16.92 14.24 0.77
C GLY A 137 16.86 12.77 0.38
N ALA A 138 17.47 11.91 1.18
CA ALA A 138 17.47 10.45 1.01
C ALA A 138 16.22 9.77 1.60
N ASN A 139 15.36 10.50 2.30
CA ASN A 139 14.16 9.96 2.91
C ASN A 139 12.89 10.35 2.15
N ALA A 140 11.84 9.57 2.34
CA ALA A 140 10.51 9.92 1.84
C ALA A 140 9.42 9.44 2.80
N VAL A 141 8.26 10.09 2.73
CA VAL A 141 7.04 9.68 3.43
C VAL A 141 5.95 9.46 2.41
N MET A 142 5.32 8.28 2.44
CA MET A 142 4.14 7.98 1.65
C MET A 142 2.93 7.88 2.58
N LYS A 143 1.88 8.67 2.31
CA LYS A 143 0.62 8.68 3.07
C LYS A 143 -0.55 8.43 2.16
N ALA A 144 -1.45 7.56 2.58
CA ALA A 144 -2.67 7.23 1.86
C ALA A 144 -3.84 7.07 2.83
N ALA A 145 -5.03 7.47 2.38
CA ALA A 145 -6.27 7.23 3.10
C ALA A 145 -7.37 6.89 2.09
N VAL A 146 -8.21 5.90 2.43
CA VAL A 146 -9.32 5.48 1.58
C VAL A 146 -10.47 4.94 2.43
N GLU A 147 -11.70 5.13 1.96
CA GLU A 147 -12.89 4.48 2.53
C GLU A 147 -13.29 3.31 1.62
N ILE A 148 -13.52 2.15 2.21
CA ILE A 148 -13.97 0.94 1.52
C ILE A 148 -15.29 0.44 2.10
N ASN A 149 -16.03 -0.37 1.33
CA ASN A 149 -17.17 -1.11 1.83
C ASN A 149 -16.72 -2.52 2.23
N ARG A 150 -16.76 -2.85 3.54
CA ARG A 150 -16.36 -4.18 4.06
C ARG A 150 -17.11 -5.36 3.45
N LYS A 151 -18.35 -5.12 3.00
CA LYS A 151 -19.19 -6.16 2.40
C LYS A 151 -18.67 -6.64 1.04
N ASP A 152 -17.89 -5.83 0.33
CA ASP A 152 -17.24 -6.24 -0.92
C ASP A 152 -16.29 -7.43 -0.70
N TRP A 153 -15.73 -7.54 0.52
CA TRP A 153 -14.92 -8.69 0.97
C TRP A 153 -15.71 -9.72 1.78
N LYS A 154 -17.05 -9.60 1.85
CA LYS A 154 -17.92 -10.46 2.70
C LYS A 154 -17.51 -10.41 4.18
N PHE A 155 -16.90 -9.32 4.62
CA PHE A 155 -16.34 -9.18 5.97
C PHE A 155 -17.40 -8.75 6.98
N GLY A 156 -17.49 -9.47 8.12
CA GLY A 156 -18.38 -9.18 9.23
C GLY A 156 -19.85 -9.46 8.96
N GLY A 157 -20.22 -10.04 7.82
CA GLY A 157 -21.57 -10.47 7.50
C GLY A 157 -22.63 -9.37 7.80
N ASN A 158 -23.74 -9.78 8.41
CA ASN A 158 -24.82 -8.88 8.85
C ASN A 158 -24.70 -8.50 10.33
N THR A 159 -23.47 -8.24 10.82
CA THR A 159 -23.25 -7.81 12.21
C THR A 159 -24.04 -6.56 12.51
N LEU A 160 -24.99 -6.67 13.45
CA LEU A 160 -25.90 -5.59 13.82
C LEU A 160 -25.11 -4.38 14.35
N GLY A 161 -25.45 -3.19 13.87
CA GLY A 161 -24.84 -1.93 14.29
C GLY A 161 -23.48 -1.64 13.68
N MET A 162 -22.88 -2.57 12.93
CA MET A 162 -21.60 -2.35 12.24
C MET A 162 -21.80 -1.62 10.92
N SER A 163 -21.18 -0.44 10.77
CA SER A 163 -21.17 0.29 9.49
C SER A 163 -20.54 -0.56 8.39
N ASP A 164 -21.07 -0.41 7.17
CA ASP A 164 -20.48 -1.04 6.00
C ASP A 164 -19.20 -0.34 5.53
N LYS A 165 -19.05 0.93 5.89
CA LYS A 165 -17.90 1.76 5.54
C LYS A 165 -16.79 1.61 6.57
N VAL A 166 -15.57 1.42 6.09
CA VAL A 166 -14.34 1.36 6.89
C VAL A 166 -13.30 2.27 6.25
N LYS A 167 -12.74 3.17 7.05
CA LYS A 167 -11.60 4.00 6.63
C LYS A 167 -10.31 3.24 6.86
N LEU A 168 -9.41 3.32 5.90
CA LEU A 168 -8.06 2.76 5.98
C LEU A 168 -7.06 3.91 5.86
N ASP A 169 -6.06 3.91 6.73
CA ASP A 169 -4.97 4.88 6.75
C ASP A 169 -3.64 4.16 6.71
N PHE A 170 -2.75 4.63 5.84
CA PHE A 170 -1.41 4.08 5.64
C PHE A 170 -0.37 5.18 5.70
N GLU A 171 0.71 4.94 6.43
CA GLU A 171 1.90 5.80 6.41
C GLU A 171 3.14 4.92 6.35
N LEU A 172 3.99 5.15 5.34
CA LEU A 172 5.28 4.51 5.19
C LEU A 172 6.37 5.56 5.26
N ASN A 173 7.32 5.36 6.18
CA ASN A 173 8.57 6.12 6.19
C ASN A 173 9.63 5.30 5.45
N LEU A 174 10.25 5.92 4.48
CA LEU A 174 11.07 5.29 3.46
C LEU A 174 12.46 5.92 3.45
N SER A 175 13.48 5.12 3.11
CA SER A 175 14.81 5.65 2.76
C SER A 175 15.23 5.16 1.38
N ALA A 176 15.98 5.98 0.67
CA ALA A 176 16.64 5.57 -0.55
C ALA A 176 17.60 4.40 -0.28
N PRO A 177 17.83 3.49 -1.23
CA PRO A 177 18.90 2.53 -1.11
C PRO A 177 20.24 3.26 -0.97
N VAL A 178 21.11 2.73 -0.13
CA VAL A 178 22.49 3.20 -0.06
C VAL A 178 23.13 2.91 -1.41
N SER A 179 23.56 3.95 -2.13
CA SER A 179 24.37 3.74 -3.33
C SER A 179 25.71 3.13 -2.87
N GLU A 180 25.91 1.84 -3.11
CA GLU A 180 27.26 1.28 -3.05
C GLU A 180 28.07 1.94 -4.18
N ASN A 181 28.87 2.93 -3.81
CA ASN A 181 29.92 3.43 -4.69
C ASN A 181 30.92 2.27 -4.93
N LYS A 182 30.84 1.66 -6.10
CA LYS A 182 31.91 0.81 -6.64
C LYS A 182 32.96 1.67 -7.27
#